data_9583d0209f68f866e1c7d063e69ed143
#
_entry.id   9583d0209f68f866e1c7d063e69ed143
#
_cell.length_a   1.000
_cell.length_b   1.000
_cell.length_c   1.000
_cell.angle_alpha   90.00
_cell.angle_beta   90.00
_cell.angle_gamma   90.00
#
_symmetry.space_group_name_H-M   'P 1'
#
loop_
_entity.id
_entity.type
_entity.pdbx_description
1 polymer ?
#
loop_
_entity_poly.entity_id
_entity_poly.type
_entity_poly.pdbx_seq_one_letter_code
_entity_poly.pdbx_strand_id
1 'polypeptide(L)'
;FGGAELFLDIAKLITAPTRKLDLLKVGDRYSNNVVNFGFDTTVAITINKERDKTGHGGKNAYTKGVVTALIKSMNNRCTVIADGETLNPDGKLLLCTLANGQYVGGSFKCAPRSRSDDGLIDVCMIKPISRLRFVKVLTPYTNGEHLDDQSMKDIVIYRQAKEVEVIGGEGFAFSLDGEIIYSDRFTVKIAPSVLDFAVPEA
;
A
#
# COMPACT_ATOMS: atom_id res chain seq x y z
N PHE A 1 0.25 13.04 12.04
CA PHE A 1 1.28 13.32 13.04
C PHE A 1 1.94 14.72 12.84
N GLY A 2 1.39 15.60 12.01
CA GLY A 2 1.97 16.90 11.68
C GLY A 2 2.94 16.87 10.49
N GLY A 3 3.69 17.94 10.27
CA GLY A 3 4.64 18.07 9.17
C GLY A 3 5.96 17.35 9.43
N ALA A 4 6.67 16.98 8.36
CA ALA A 4 7.96 16.28 8.46
C ALA A 4 9.00 17.07 9.26
N GLU A 5 8.93 18.40 9.23
CA GLU A 5 9.81 19.32 9.95
C GLU A 5 9.77 19.15 11.48
N LEU A 6 8.65 18.70 12.04
CA LEU A 6 8.54 18.40 13.47
C LEU A 6 9.47 17.26 13.88
N PHE A 7 9.74 16.34 12.98
CA PHE A 7 10.59 15.17 13.22
C PHE A 7 12.07 15.42 12.91
N LEU A 8 12.45 16.62 12.47
CA LEU A 8 13.85 17.01 12.26
C LEU A 8 14.51 17.60 13.52
N ASP A 9 13.72 17.98 14.51
CA ASP A 9 14.22 18.50 15.79
C ASP A 9 14.45 17.35 16.77
N ILE A 10 15.71 16.93 16.90
CA ILE A 10 16.13 15.82 17.76
C ILE A 10 15.81 16.11 19.25
N ALA A 11 15.93 17.35 19.70
CA ALA A 11 15.64 17.70 21.08
C ALA A 11 14.15 17.54 21.39
N LYS A 12 13.28 17.95 20.49
CA LYS A 12 11.84 17.72 20.58
C LYS A 12 11.48 16.24 20.52
N LEU A 13 12.16 15.46 19.67
CA LEU A 13 11.90 14.00 19.55
C LEU A 13 12.23 13.24 20.84
N ILE A 14 13.35 13.59 21.52
CA ILE A 14 13.78 12.91 22.75
C ILE A 14 12.75 13.09 23.88
N THR A 15 12.08 14.23 23.92
CA THR A 15 11.10 14.59 24.96
C THR A 15 9.65 14.42 24.51
N ALA A 16 9.43 14.00 23.26
CA ALA A 16 8.09 13.87 22.69
C ALA A 16 7.25 12.83 23.42
N PRO A 17 5.95 13.08 23.61
CA PRO A 17 5.03 12.05 24.08
C PRO A 17 4.95 10.91 23.07
N THR A 18 4.76 9.69 23.57
CA THR A 18 4.57 8.52 22.69
C THR A 18 3.08 8.23 22.48
N ARG A 19 2.77 7.76 21.27
CA ARG A 19 1.46 7.18 20.91
C ARG A 19 1.61 5.72 20.56
N LYS A 20 0.66 4.90 20.98
CA LYS A 20 0.60 3.50 20.54
C LYS A 20 0.11 3.45 19.12
N LEU A 21 0.85 2.78 18.26
CA LEU A 21 0.48 2.52 16.88
C LEU A 21 0.35 1.01 16.64
N ASP A 22 -0.54 0.69 15.72
CA ASP A 22 -0.71 -0.64 15.18
C ASP A 22 0.37 -0.92 14.14
N LEU A 23 0.66 -2.19 13.91
CA LEU A 23 1.52 -2.64 12.81
C LEU A 23 0.81 -3.74 12.00
N LEU A 24 1.15 -3.82 10.72
CA LEU A 24 0.79 -4.95 9.88
C LEU A 24 1.83 -6.05 10.07
N LYS A 25 1.41 -7.25 10.44
CA LYS A 25 2.29 -8.41 10.63
C LYS A 25 2.14 -9.38 9.47
N VAL A 26 3.29 -9.76 8.87
CA VAL A 26 3.38 -10.74 7.77
C VAL A 26 4.46 -11.76 8.14
N GLY A 27 4.06 -12.94 8.60
CA GLY A 27 5.02 -13.91 9.19
C GLY A 27 5.74 -13.30 10.38
N ASP A 28 7.07 -13.22 10.31
CA ASP A 28 7.92 -12.63 11.35
C ASP A 28 8.29 -11.17 11.07
N ARG A 29 7.75 -10.57 10.00
CA ARG A 29 8.02 -9.19 9.58
C ARG A 29 6.86 -8.27 9.96
N TYR A 30 7.19 -6.99 10.10
CA TYR A 30 6.22 -5.94 10.37
C TYR A 30 6.34 -4.81 9.35
N SER A 31 5.21 -4.18 9.05
CA SER A 31 5.11 -2.93 8.30
C SER A 31 4.36 -1.91 9.15
N ASN A 32 4.83 -0.69 9.17
CA ASN A 32 4.17 0.40 9.86
C ASN A 32 3.16 1.13 8.97
N ASN A 33 3.27 0.97 7.67
CA ASN A 33 2.50 1.75 6.70
C ASN A 33 1.64 0.89 5.79
N VAL A 34 2.21 0.14 4.83
CA VAL A 34 1.41 -0.55 3.81
C VAL A 34 2.03 -1.87 3.33
N VAL A 35 1.16 -2.80 2.95
CA VAL A 35 1.49 -3.98 2.13
C VAL A 35 0.81 -3.84 0.79
N ASN A 36 1.57 -3.74 -0.30
CA ASN A 36 1.06 -3.51 -1.65
C ASN A 36 1.34 -4.69 -2.58
N PHE A 37 0.43 -4.98 -3.49
CA PHE A 37 0.66 -5.96 -4.55
C PHE A 37 -0.11 -5.60 -5.83
N GLY A 38 0.37 -6.18 -6.96
CA GLY A 38 -0.14 -5.88 -8.29
C GLY A 38 0.64 -4.76 -8.99
N PHE A 39 -0.05 -3.76 -9.52
CA PHE A 39 0.54 -2.65 -10.29
C PHE A 39 1.67 -1.94 -9.53
N ASP A 40 1.41 -1.56 -8.28
CA ASP A 40 2.37 -0.82 -7.45
C ASP A 40 3.65 -1.62 -7.19
N THR A 41 3.55 -2.93 -6.98
CA THR A 41 4.71 -3.80 -6.80
C THR A 41 5.55 -3.89 -8.07
N THR A 42 4.93 -3.91 -9.25
CA THR A 42 5.66 -3.89 -10.53
C THR A 42 6.42 -2.57 -10.71
N VAL A 43 5.83 -1.45 -10.29
CA VAL A 43 6.51 -0.15 -10.25
C VAL A 43 7.72 -0.21 -9.32
N ALA A 44 7.52 -0.68 -8.09
CA ALA A 44 8.58 -0.77 -7.07
C ALA A 44 9.74 -1.68 -7.51
N ILE A 45 9.45 -2.86 -8.07
CA ILE A 45 10.47 -3.78 -8.63
C ILE A 45 11.29 -3.07 -9.72
N THR A 46 10.63 -2.32 -10.60
CA THR A 46 11.31 -1.62 -11.70
C THR A 46 12.21 -0.51 -11.16
N ILE A 47 11.73 0.26 -10.19
CA ILE A 47 12.52 1.33 -9.53
C ILE A 47 13.76 0.72 -8.85
N ASN A 48 13.59 -0.36 -8.09
CA ASN A 48 14.70 -1.02 -7.40
C ASN A 48 15.75 -1.52 -8.39
N LYS A 49 15.34 -2.18 -9.48
CA LYS A 49 16.24 -2.63 -10.55
C LYS A 49 17.00 -1.48 -11.22
N GLU A 50 16.36 -0.34 -11.45
CA GLU A 50 17.05 0.84 -12.01
C GLU A 50 18.02 1.46 -11.02
N ARG A 51 17.66 1.55 -9.74
CA ARG A 51 18.54 2.03 -8.68
C ARG A 51 19.79 1.16 -8.54
N ASP A 52 19.63 -0.17 -8.59
CA ASP A 52 20.77 -1.11 -8.50
C ASP A 52 21.72 -0.99 -9.70
N LYS A 53 21.20 -0.63 -10.90
CA LYS A 53 22.01 -0.45 -12.11
C LYS A 53 22.71 0.91 -12.20
N THR A 54 22.04 1.96 -11.74
CA THR A 54 22.49 3.35 -11.99
C THR A 54 22.98 4.06 -10.73
N GLY A 55 22.80 3.46 -9.56
CA GLY A 55 23.05 4.10 -8.26
C GLY A 55 22.03 5.19 -7.90
N HIS A 56 21.07 5.49 -8.78
CA HIS A 56 20.11 6.58 -8.60
C HIS A 56 18.67 6.08 -8.79
N GLY A 57 17.86 6.24 -7.74
CA GLY A 57 16.41 6.28 -7.86
C GLY A 57 16.01 7.73 -8.18
N GLY A 58 14.92 7.95 -8.85
CA GLY A 58 14.46 9.31 -9.12
C GLY A 58 13.29 9.31 -10.10
N LYS A 59 12.91 10.52 -10.55
CA LYS A 59 11.73 10.70 -11.41
C LYS A 59 11.76 9.81 -12.68
N ASN A 60 12.94 9.61 -13.28
CA ASN A 60 13.09 8.76 -14.46
C ASN A 60 12.86 7.27 -14.15
N ALA A 61 13.37 6.76 -13.01
CA ALA A 61 13.13 5.39 -12.58
C ALA A 61 11.66 5.16 -12.25
N TYR A 62 11.01 6.13 -11.61
CA TYR A 62 9.58 6.12 -11.34
C TYR A 62 8.76 6.08 -12.63
N THR A 63 9.02 6.99 -13.58
CA THR A 63 8.32 7.02 -14.88
C THR A 63 8.48 5.69 -15.62
N LYS A 64 9.68 5.11 -15.64
CA LYS A 64 9.95 3.81 -16.24
C LYS A 64 9.17 2.69 -15.53
N GLY A 65 9.07 2.76 -14.21
CA GLY A 65 8.26 1.84 -13.39
C GLY A 65 6.80 1.87 -13.80
N VAL A 66 6.21 3.05 -13.85
CA VAL A 66 4.80 3.25 -14.25
C VAL A 66 4.55 2.75 -15.68
N VAL A 67 5.41 3.09 -16.63
CA VAL A 67 5.29 2.61 -18.02
C VAL A 67 5.38 1.08 -18.09
N THR A 68 6.32 0.49 -17.35
CA THR A 68 6.47 -0.97 -17.27
C THR A 68 5.21 -1.62 -16.71
N ALA A 69 4.67 -1.08 -15.62
CA ALA A 69 3.46 -1.59 -15.00
C ALA A 69 2.22 -1.42 -15.90
N LEU A 70 2.10 -0.31 -16.65
CA LEU A 70 1.06 -0.12 -17.66
C LEU A 70 1.11 -1.15 -18.80
N ILE A 71 2.29 -1.69 -19.10
CA ILE A 71 2.43 -2.74 -20.10
C ILE A 71 2.15 -4.13 -19.52
N LYS A 72 2.66 -4.42 -18.32
CA LYS A 72 2.76 -5.79 -17.78
C LYS A 72 1.78 -6.10 -16.65
N SER A 73 1.26 -5.11 -15.93
CA SER A 73 0.58 -5.30 -14.64
C SER A 73 -0.81 -4.66 -14.56
N MET A 74 -1.51 -4.55 -15.68
CA MET A 74 -2.89 -4.05 -15.72
C MET A 74 -3.94 -5.10 -15.28
N ASN A 75 -3.54 -6.37 -15.20
CA ASN A 75 -4.40 -7.48 -14.78
C ASN A 75 -3.53 -8.49 -14.01
N ASN A 76 -3.53 -8.39 -12.71
CA ASN A 76 -2.79 -9.27 -11.82
C ASN A 76 -3.71 -10.36 -11.29
N ARG A 77 -3.17 -11.56 -11.06
CA ARG A 77 -3.93 -12.70 -10.57
C ARG A 77 -3.55 -13.02 -9.14
N CYS A 78 -4.50 -12.86 -8.25
CA CYS A 78 -4.44 -13.36 -6.88
C CYS A 78 -5.85 -13.30 -6.27
N THR A 79 -6.09 -14.11 -5.26
CA THR A 79 -7.32 -14.07 -4.46
C THR A 79 -7.03 -13.33 -3.16
N VAL A 80 -7.91 -12.39 -2.80
CA VAL A 80 -7.84 -11.62 -1.56
C VAL A 80 -9.02 -12.02 -0.68
N ILE A 81 -8.74 -12.47 0.53
CA ILE A 81 -9.73 -12.93 1.52
C ILE A 81 -9.57 -12.09 2.77
N ALA A 82 -10.58 -11.30 3.13
CA ALA A 82 -10.59 -10.43 4.30
C ALA A 82 -11.55 -11.00 5.34
N ASP A 83 -11.05 -11.34 6.53
CA ASP A 83 -11.81 -11.96 7.62
C ASP A 83 -12.69 -13.14 7.15
N GLY A 84 -12.15 -13.98 6.25
CA GLY A 84 -12.82 -15.14 5.68
C GLY A 84 -13.73 -14.85 4.47
N GLU A 85 -13.94 -13.59 4.09
CA GLU A 85 -14.73 -13.20 2.92
C GLU A 85 -13.85 -12.94 1.68
N THR A 86 -14.11 -13.62 0.57
CA THR A 86 -13.39 -13.39 -0.68
C THR A 86 -13.84 -12.10 -1.35
N LEU A 87 -12.94 -11.14 -1.53
CA LEU A 87 -13.25 -9.83 -2.10
C LEU A 87 -13.29 -9.81 -3.64
N ASN A 88 -12.51 -10.68 -4.29
CA ASN A 88 -12.42 -10.77 -5.75
C ASN A 88 -12.55 -12.22 -6.24
N PRO A 89 -13.78 -12.76 -6.30
CA PRO A 89 -13.99 -14.17 -6.63
C PRO A 89 -13.53 -14.57 -8.05
N ASP A 90 -13.31 -13.60 -8.94
CA ASP A 90 -12.70 -13.81 -10.26
C ASP A 90 -11.16 -13.94 -10.21
N GLY A 91 -10.56 -13.76 -9.04
CA GLY A 91 -9.11 -13.84 -8.83
C GLY A 91 -8.30 -12.78 -9.57
N LYS A 92 -8.89 -11.62 -9.87
CA LYS A 92 -8.24 -10.56 -10.66
C LYS A 92 -8.27 -9.22 -9.94
N LEU A 93 -7.19 -8.45 -10.11
CA LEU A 93 -7.12 -7.06 -9.65
C LEU A 93 -6.10 -6.26 -10.49
N LEU A 94 -6.20 -4.94 -10.43
CA LEU A 94 -5.14 -4.04 -10.89
C LEU A 94 -4.08 -3.93 -9.80
N LEU A 95 -4.49 -3.50 -8.62
CA LEU A 95 -3.65 -3.34 -7.43
C LEU A 95 -4.49 -3.56 -6.16
N CYS A 96 -3.80 -3.87 -5.08
CA CYS A 96 -4.37 -3.88 -3.74
C CYS A 96 -3.37 -3.32 -2.74
N THR A 97 -3.86 -2.44 -1.88
CA THR A 97 -3.14 -1.88 -0.73
C THR A 97 -3.82 -2.36 0.54
N LEU A 98 -3.07 -3.03 1.40
CA LEU A 98 -3.45 -3.32 2.78
C LEU A 98 -2.76 -2.26 3.63
N ALA A 99 -3.52 -1.36 4.20
CA ALA A 99 -3.00 -0.13 4.78
C ALA A 99 -3.22 -0.03 6.28
N ASN A 100 -2.21 0.51 6.94
CA ASN A 100 -2.21 1.04 8.29
C ASN A 100 -2.00 2.56 8.28
N GLY A 101 -1.39 3.08 7.19
CA GLY A 101 -1.22 4.50 6.91
C GLY A 101 -1.90 4.92 5.61
N GLN A 102 -2.08 6.23 5.43
CA GLN A 102 -2.87 6.77 4.31
C GLN A 102 -2.10 6.90 3.00
N TYR A 103 -0.76 7.02 3.05
CA TYR A 103 0.04 7.41 1.90
C TYR A 103 1.07 6.36 1.52
N VAL A 104 1.32 6.23 0.22
CA VAL A 104 2.42 5.43 -0.35
C VAL A 104 3.22 6.29 -1.33
N GLY A 105 4.54 6.02 -1.44
CA GLY A 105 5.41 6.73 -2.37
C GLY A 105 5.49 8.25 -2.15
N GLY A 106 5.19 8.71 -0.94
CA GLY A 106 5.28 10.10 -0.51
C GLY A 106 4.09 11.00 -0.88
N SER A 107 3.31 10.65 -1.91
CA SER A 107 2.23 11.54 -2.38
C SER A 107 0.91 10.85 -2.72
N PHE A 108 0.89 9.54 -2.91
CA PHE A 108 -0.32 8.82 -3.25
C PHE A 108 -1.14 8.51 -1.99
N LYS A 109 -2.30 9.11 -1.85
CA LYS A 109 -3.22 8.87 -0.73
C LYS A 109 -4.06 7.61 -0.99
N CYS A 110 -3.41 6.46 -0.99
CA CYS A 110 -3.97 5.16 -1.40
C CYS A 110 -5.04 4.60 -0.47
N ALA A 111 -5.04 5.01 0.80
CA ALA A 111 -6.02 4.57 1.81
C ALA A 111 -6.48 5.78 2.65
N PRO A 112 -7.34 6.66 2.10
CA PRO A 112 -7.67 7.95 2.72
C PRO A 112 -8.38 7.87 4.06
N ARG A 113 -8.98 6.72 4.40
CA ARG A 113 -9.71 6.47 5.65
C ARG A 113 -8.89 5.72 6.69
N SER A 114 -7.68 5.28 6.33
CA SER A 114 -6.83 4.48 7.20
C SER A 114 -6.38 5.25 8.44
N ARG A 115 -6.35 4.53 9.57
CA ARG A 115 -5.88 4.99 10.88
C ARG A 115 -4.92 3.96 11.44
N SER A 116 -3.81 4.43 11.99
CA SER A 116 -2.77 3.55 12.54
C SER A 116 -2.98 3.18 14.03
N ASP A 117 -4.18 3.40 14.57
CA ASP A 117 -4.51 3.23 15.98
C ASP A 117 -5.94 2.68 16.22
N ASP A 118 -6.57 2.05 15.21
CA ASP A 118 -7.95 1.57 15.29
C ASP A 118 -8.09 0.03 15.30
N GLY A 119 -6.96 -0.69 15.23
CA GLY A 119 -6.92 -2.14 15.25
C GLY A 119 -7.44 -2.79 13.97
N LEU A 120 -7.41 -2.07 12.83
CA LEU A 120 -7.94 -2.54 11.56
C LEU A 120 -6.93 -2.36 10.41
N ILE A 121 -7.07 -3.20 9.40
CA ILE A 121 -6.39 -3.11 8.11
C ILE A 121 -7.36 -2.50 7.12
N ASP A 122 -7.01 -1.41 6.48
CA ASP A 122 -7.80 -0.87 5.38
C ASP A 122 -7.41 -1.55 4.07
N VAL A 123 -8.30 -2.36 3.53
CA VAL A 123 -8.14 -3.04 2.24
C VAL A 123 -8.68 -2.15 1.15
N CYS A 124 -7.79 -1.59 0.34
CA CYS A 124 -8.12 -0.74 -0.81
C CYS A 124 -7.72 -1.46 -2.09
N MET A 125 -8.68 -2.04 -2.81
CA MET A 125 -8.43 -2.83 -4.01
C MET A 125 -9.09 -2.19 -5.23
N ILE A 126 -8.35 -2.16 -6.33
CA ILE A 126 -8.83 -1.69 -7.63
C ILE A 126 -8.96 -2.88 -8.57
N LYS A 127 -10.15 -3.06 -9.14
CA LYS A 127 -10.42 -4.08 -10.16
C LYS A 127 -9.62 -3.80 -11.45
N PRO A 128 -9.41 -4.81 -12.33
CA PRO A 128 -8.80 -4.57 -13.62
C PRO A 128 -9.55 -3.52 -14.44
N ILE A 129 -8.82 -2.57 -15.01
CA ILE A 129 -9.36 -1.50 -15.86
C ILE A 129 -8.53 -1.35 -17.14
N SER A 130 -9.09 -0.68 -18.14
CA SER A 130 -8.34 -0.32 -19.34
C SER A 130 -7.29 0.77 -19.05
N ARG A 131 -6.23 0.82 -19.87
CA ARG A 131 -5.19 1.85 -19.77
C ARG A 131 -5.76 3.28 -19.88
N LEU A 132 -6.74 3.48 -20.74
CA LEU A 132 -7.41 4.78 -20.88
C LEU A 132 -8.18 5.17 -19.62
N ARG A 133 -8.84 4.21 -18.98
CA ARG A 133 -9.53 4.45 -17.70
C ARG A 133 -8.51 4.70 -16.57
N PHE A 134 -7.39 3.98 -16.56
CA PHE A 134 -6.31 4.18 -15.59
C PHE A 134 -5.85 5.64 -15.57
N VAL A 135 -5.57 6.24 -16.73
CA VAL A 135 -5.14 7.64 -16.81
C VAL A 135 -6.19 8.61 -16.24
N LYS A 136 -7.46 8.32 -16.44
CA LYS A 136 -8.56 9.15 -15.91
C LYS A 136 -8.71 9.08 -14.40
N VAL A 137 -8.48 7.89 -13.82
CA VAL A 137 -8.67 7.67 -12.37
C VAL A 137 -7.40 7.91 -11.56
N LEU A 138 -6.26 8.11 -12.20
CA LEU A 138 -4.98 8.29 -11.52
C LEU A 138 -4.97 9.50 -10.59
N THR A 139 -5.50 10.65 -11.04
CA THR A 139 -5.56 11.88 -10.23
C THR A 139 -6.46 11.72 -9.01
N PRO A 140 -7.74 11.33 -9.13
CA PRO A 140 -8.59 11.10 -7.95
C PRO A 140 -8.03 10.00 -7.02
N TYR A 141 -7.37 8.98 -7.55
CA TYR A 141 -6.69 7.98 -6.72
C TYR A 141 -5.52 8.60 -5.94
N THR A 142 -4.68 9.41 -6.61
CA THR A 142 -3.55 10.09 -5.96
C THR A 142 -4.00 11.03 -4.85
N ASN A 143 -5.11 11.73 -5.05
CA ASN A 143 -5.66 12.67 -4.07
C ASN A 143 -6.43 11.99 -2.93
N GLY A 144 -6.70 10.69 -3.02
CA GLY A 144 -7.51 9.94 -2.04
C GLY A 144 -9.02 10.15 -2.20
N GLU A 145 -9.48 10.60 -3.36
CA GLU A 145 -10.89 10.88 -3.66
C GLU A 145 -11.64 9.61 -4.13
N HIS A 146 -10.91 8.53 -4.43
CA HIS A 146 -11.42 7.31 -5.07
C HIS A 146 -12.47 6.54 -4.25
N LEU A 147 -12.53 6.73 -2.94
CA LEU A 147 -13.56 6.12 -2.10
C LEU A 147 -14.90 6.88 -2.15
N ASP A 148 -14.88 8.15 -2.54
CA ASP A 148 -16.05 9.03 -2.57
C ASP A 148 -16.47 9.39 -4.01
N ASP A 149 -15.60 9.18 -5.00
CA ASP A 149 -15.88 9.44 -6.42
C ASP A 149 -16.86 8.39 -6.99
N GLN A 150 -18.03 8.87 -7.39
CA GLN A 150 -19.08 8.04 -7.99
C GLN A 150 -18.62 7.31 -9.26
N SER A 151 -17.71 7.89 -10.04
CA SER A 151 -17.19 7.30 -11.28
C SER A 151 -16.24 6.10 -11.03
N MET A 152 -15.83 5.90 -9.77
CA MET A 152 -14.92 4.83 -9.36
C MET A 152 -15.60 3.71 -8.57
N LYS A 153 -16.87 3.85 -8.20
CA LYS A 153 -17.60 2.87 -7.36
C LYS A 153 -17.65 1.44 -7.93
N ASP A 154 -17.64 1.32 -9.23
CA ASP A 154 -17.68 0.01 -9.91
C ASP A 154 -16.32 -0.71 -9.94
N ILE A 155 -15.23 0.01 -9.70
CA ILE A 155 -13.87 -0.50 -9.75
C ILE A 155 -13.15 -0.56 -8.41
N VAL A 156 -13.58 0.24 -7.43
CA VAL A 156 -12.98 0.25 -6.09
C VAL A 156 -13.70 -0.72 -5.17
N ILE A 157 -12.94 -1.56 -4.49
CA ILE A 157 -13.40 -2.38 -3.37
C ILE A 157 -12.67 -1.88 -2.13
N TYR A 158 -13.44 -1.44 -1.13
CA TYR A 158 -12.92 -1.02 0.16
C TYR A 158 -13.53 -1.87 1.27
N ARG A 159 -12.66 -2.35 2.18
CA ARG A 159 -13.05 -3.13 3.34
C ARG A 159 -12.10 -2.87 4.49
N GLN A 160 -12.60 -2.86 5.73
CA GLN A 160 -11.76 -2.97 6.93
C GLN A 160 -11.77 -4.41 7.42
N ALA A 161 -10.61 -4.91 7.88
CA ALA A 161 -10.43 -6.29 8.32
C ALA A 161 -9.38 -6.37 9.42
N LYS A 162 -9.37 -7.48 10.18
CA LYS A 162 -8.31 -7.81 11.14
C LYS A 162 -7.26 -8.75 10.56
N GLU A 163 -7.66 -9.53 9.59
CA GLU A 163 -6.81 -10.49 8.90
C GLU A 163 -7.12 -10.50 7.40
N VAL A 164 -6.08 -10.48 6.58
CA VAL A 164 -6.19 -10.60 5.13
C VAL A 164 -5.26 -11.67 4.63
N GLU A 165 -5.84 -12.70 4.00
CA GLU A 165 -5.09 -13.73 3.31
C GLU A 165 -5.01 -13.41 1.81
N VAL A 166 -3.83 -13.61 1.22
CA VAL A 166 -3.56 -13.40 -0.21
C VAL A 166 -3.00 -14.69 -0.80
N ILE A 167 -3.62 -15.15 -1.88
CA ILE A 167 -3.21 -16.35 -2.63
C ILE A 167 -2.85 -15.90 -4.05
N GLY A 168 -1.56 -15.79 -4.34
CA GLY A 168 -1.05 -15.22 -5.58
C GLY A 168 -0.66 -16.26 -6.64
N GLY A 169 -0.06 -17.37 -6.24
CA GLY A 169 0.53 -18.35 -7.13
C GLY A 169 2.04 -18.17 -7.32
N GLU A 170 2.64 -19.05 -8.10
CA GLU A 170 4.11 -19.11 -8.28
C GLU A 170 4.70 -17.78 -8.75
N GLY A 171 5.74 -17.33 -8.05
CA GLY A 171 6.45 -16.10 -8.37
C GLY A 171 5.71 -14.80 -8.01
N PHE A 172 4.60 -14.90 -7.26
CA PHE A 172 3.88 -13.72 -6.80
C PHE A 172 4.75 -12.86 -5.88
N ALA A 173 4.70 -11.55 -6.09
CA ALA A 173 5.46 -10.58 -5.33
C ALA A 173 4.56 -9.54 -4.68
N PHE A 174 4.90 -9.13 -3.48
CA PHE A 174 4.30 -8.01 -2.79
C PHE A 174 5.37 -7.09 -2.21
N SER A 175 4.99 -5.86 -1.90
CA SER A 175 5.86 -4.87 -1.26
C SER A 175 5.43 -4.69 0.19
N LEU A 176 6.38 -4.77 1.11
CA LEU A 176 6.24 -4.47 2.53
C LEU A 176 7.00 -3.17 2.81
N ASP A 177 6.31 -2.05 2.93
CA ASP A 177 6.90 -0.69 3.06
C ASP A 177 8.02 -0.40 2.04
N GLY A 178 7.89 -0.93 0.80
CA GLY A 178 8.87 -0.75 -0.28
C GLY A 178 9.84 -1.91 -0.46
N GLU A 179 9.97 -2.83 0.50
CA GLU A 179 10.74 -4.06 0.34
C GLU A 179 9.96 -5.10 -0.45
N ILE A 180 10.58 -5.70 -1.48
CA ILE A 180 9.95 -6.70 -2.32
C ILE A 180 10.15 -8.09 -1.72
N ILE A 181 9.04 -8.79 -1.50
CA ILE A 181 9.00 -10.15 -0.98
C ILE A 181 8.27 -11.04 -1.99
N TYR A 182 8.80 -12.23 -2.23
CA TYR A 182 8.18 -13.23 -3.09
C TYR A 182 7.54 -14.31 -2.20
N SER A 183 6.24 -14.53 -2.39
CA SER A 183 5.50 -15.60 -1.74
C SER A 183 4.21 -15.87 -2.52
N ASP A 184 3.94 -17.13 -2.80
CA ASP A 184 2.70 -17.55 -3.48
C ASP A 184 1.47 -17.47 -2.57
N ARG A 185 1.66 -17.43 -1.25
CA ARG A 185 0.59 -17.26 -0.25
C ARG A 185 1.15 -16.59 1.00
N PHE A 186 0.43 -15.60 1.52
CA PHE A 186 0.76 -14.95 2.78
C PHE A 186 -0.49 -14.41 3.47
N THR A 187 -0.36 -14.19 4.78
CA THR A 187 -1.42 -13.58 5.59
C THR A 187 -0.88 -12.32 6.26
N VAL A 188 -1.67 -11.27 6.19
CA VAL A 188 -1.43 -10.01 6.90
C VAL A 188 -2.41 -9.92 8.06
N LYS A 189 -1.90 -9.72 9.26
CA LYS A 189 -2.71 -9.52 10.48
C LYS A 189 -2.41 -8.15 11.06
N ILE A 190 -3.43 -7.51 11.61
CA ILE A 190 -3.19 -6.32 12.44
C ILE A 190 -2.59 -6.76 13.78
N ALA A 191 -1.53 -6.09 14.21
CA ALA A 191 -0.93 -6.20 15.55
C ALA A 191 -1.20 -4.87 16.26
N PRO A 192 -2.27 -4.80 17.08
CA PRO A 192 -2.71 -3.53 17.64
C PRO A 192 -1.79 -3.05 18.76
N SER A 193 -1.52 -1.73 18.78
CA SER A 193 -0.84 -1.01 19.85
C SER A 193 0.56 -1.56 20.23
N VAL A 194 1.30 -2.11 19.27
CA VAL A 194 2.61 -2.75 19.53
C VAL A 194 3.80 -1.81 19.37
N LEU A 195 3.63 -0.65 18.72
CA LEU A 195 4.69 0.33 18.51
C LEU A 195 4.46 1.57 19.38
N ASP A 196 5.45 1.94 20.19
CA ASP A 196 5.52 3.26 20.82
C ASP A 196 6.19 4.23 19.85
N PHE A 197 5.43 5.19 19.35
CA PHE A 197 5.88 6.15 18.36
C PHE A 197 5.93 7.57 18.97
N ALA A 198 7.11 8.20 18.96
CA ALA A 198 7.29 9.56 19.45
C ALA A 198 6.64 10.56 18.50
N VAL A 199 5.73 11.39 19.00
CA VAL A 199 5.01 12.42 18.23
C VAL A 199 5.30 13.77 18.83
N PRO A 200 6.23 14.56 18.25
CA PRO A 200 6.53 15.91 18.73
C PRO A 200 5.29 16.81 18.60
N GLU A 201 5.07 17.64 19.60
CA GLU A 201 4.05 18.68 19.56
C GLU A 201 4.52 19.86 18.71
N ALA A 202 3.57 20.51 18.02
CA ALA A 202 3.81 21.63 17.13
C ALA A 202 4.27 22.90 17.88
#